data_32438b34e8f0703754173e525261f5bb
#
_entry.id   32438b34e8f0703754173e525261f5bb
#
_cell.length_a   1.000
_cell.length_b   1.000
_cell.length_c   1.000
_cell.angle_alpha   90.00
_cell.angle_beta   90.00
_cell.angle_gamma   90.00
#
_symmetry.space_group_name_H-M   'P 1'
#
loop_
_entity.id
_entity.type
_entity.pdbx_description
1 polymer ?
#
loop_
_entity_poly.entity_id
_entity_poly.type
_entity_poly.pdbx_seq_one_letter_code
_entity_poly.pdbx_strand_id
1 'polypeptide(L)'
;MKRTHFALACASALLLSSCFNKNGDGPSRPSIPPRSLLAGKVEMRTTTLLDASGKAASRIEETFGKQGERLRRDSSELNGTTPTLRFSKVYHRDKTGYLTSIATHRITTVGEEKREEAFTYKPYGEGVRLLTVQTLYDEAKNKLSETTYTYLGLRPESSITTTYPNASPGQTTTQVVYTQYRQEGVFEVARSYERVKGTNPKDPDRPRYLQEEWVRRDLYGRPIQREVIYFDTSVDPEKQDLNKPTRLELQIWRYTAYGDEEVYSLSTYTPRKDADPSKPSGKSLSSEDGIEAVSTTPQRKSYLELSDLLIYEYRYTTPDKNGFPTHCEVTETKGLKKVKSTTSRTIAYRLFPEGKGK
;
A
#
# COMPACT_ATOMS: atom_id res chain seq x y z
N MET A 1 24.48 -18.14 -0.85
CA MET A 1 24.30 -16.74 -0.45
C MET A 1 23.82 -15.92 -1.64
N LYS A 2 22.52 -15.92 -1.99
CA LYS A 2 21.92 -15.11 -3.09
C LYS A 2 20.41 -14.95 -2.89
N ARG A 3 19.94 -14.48 -1.73
CA ARG A 3 18.49 -14.36 -1.45
C ARG A 3 18.01 -12.99 -0.98
N THR A 4 18.85 -11.95 -1.00
CA THR A 4 18.53 -10.65 -0.38
C THR A 4 18.12 -9.54 -1.37
N HIS A 5 18.16 -9.77 -2.68
CA HIS A 5 17.92 -8.70 -3.65
C HIS A 5 16.44 -8.48 -4.07
N PHE A 6 15.53 -9.35 -3.64
CA PHE A 6 14.14 -9.33 -4.11
C PHE A 6 13.19 -8.39 -3.32
N ALA A 7 13.57 -7.99 -2.12
CA ALA A 7 12.66 -7.26 -1.23
C ALA A 7 12.42 -5.79 -1.62
N LEU A 8 13.29 -5.19 -2.44
CA LEU A 8 13.24 -3.75 -2.67
C LEU A 8 12.54 -3.33 -3.96
N ALA A 9 12.58 -4.16 -5.01
CA ALA A 9 11.74 -3.91 -6.20
C ALA A 9 10.25 -3.93 -5.85
N CYS A 10 9.88 -4.73 -4.84
CA CYS A 10 8.51 -4.77 -4.32
C CYS A 10 8.09 -3.51 -3.53
N ALA A 11 9.03 -2.80 -2.89
CA ALA A 11 8.70 -1.59 -2.13
C ALA A 11 8.30 -0.42 -3.04
N SER A 12 8.87 -0.33 -4.24
CA SER A 12 8.50 0.70 -5.23
C SER A 12 7.11 0.46 -5.82
N ALA A 13 6.72 -0.81 -6.01
CA ALA A 13 5.38 -1.17 -6.48
C ALA A 13 4.29 -0.95 -5.42
N LEU A 14 4.62 -1.01 -4.13
CA LEU A 14 3.69 -0.73 -3.02
C LEU A 14 3.20 0.74 -2.99
N LEU A 15 3.94 1.66 -3.59
CA LEU A 15 3.55 3.07 -3.70
C LEU A 15 2.59 3.33 -4.87
N LEU A 16 2.51 2.42 -5.84
CA LEU A 16 1.73 2.61 -7.07
C LEU A 16 0.22 2.41 -6.87
N SER A 17 -0.21 1.69 -5.83
CA SER A 17 -1.64 1.47 -5.57
C SER A 17 -2.42 2.76 -5.25
N SER A 18 -1.72 3.85 -4.90
CA SER A 18 -2.34 5.16 -4.65
C SER A 18 -2.69 5.94 -5.92
N CYS A 19 -2.18 5.53 -7.09
CA CYS A 19 -2.36 6.28 -8.34
C CYS A 19 -3.70 6.01 -9.03
N PHE A 20 -4.43 4.96 -8.64
CA PHE A 20 -5.63 4.48 -9.35
C PHE A 20 -6.94 4.93 -8.71
N ASN A 21 -7.04 6.12 -8.20
CA ASN A 21 -8.30 6.50 -7.59
C ASN A 21 -9.22 7.27 -8.55
N LYS A 22 -10.32 6.64 -8.97
CA LYS A 22 -11.38 7.31 -9.73
C LYS A 22 -12.05 8.44 -8.95
N ASN A 23 -11.99 8.44 -7.62
CA ASN A 23 -12.66 9.37 -6.73
C ASN A 23 -11.76 10.45 -6.14
N GLY A 24 -10.52 10.55 -6.59
CA GLY A 24 -9.70 11.71 -6.29
C GLY A 24 -8.71 11.60 -5.13
N ASP A 25 -8.54 10.44 -4.50
CA ASP A 25 -7.57 10.26 -3.41
C ASP A 25 -6.17 9.82 -3.88
N GLY A 26 -5.97 9.68 -5.17
CA GLY A 26 -4.66 9.52 -5.77
C GLY A 26 -3.92 10.85 -5.87
N PRO A 27 -2.60 10.84 -6.08
CA PRO A 27 -1.82 12.06 -6.27
C PRO A 27 -2.27 12.90 -7.48
N SER A 28 -3.12 12.38 -8.37
CA SER A 28 -3.64 13.08 -9.54
C SER A 28 -4.88 13.96 -9.28
N ARG A 29 -5.40 14.00 -8.05
CA ARG A 29 -6.49 14.90 -7.66
C ARG A 29 -6.24 15.47 -6.28
N PRO A 30 -6.84 16.65 -5.91
CA PRO A 30 -6.87 17.05 -4.51
C PRO A 30 -7.39 15.84 -3.73
N SER A 31 -6.65 15.38 -2.73
CA SER A 31 -7.13 14.28 -1.92
C SER A 31 -8.36 14.78 -1.17
N ILE A 32 -9.52 14.42 -1.69
CA ILE A 32 -10.74 14.43 -0.91
C ILE A 32 -10.62 13.17 -0.07
N PRO A 33 -10.41 13.26 1.25
CA PRO A 33 -10.38 12.08 2.07
C PRO A 33 -11.69 11.33 1.86
N PRO A 34 -11.68 10.01 1.93
CA PRO A 34 -12.91 9.25 1.98
C PRO A 34 -13.80 9.96 2.99
N ARG A 35 -15.09 10.16 2.68
CA ARG A 35 -16.03 10.85 3.56
C ARG A 35 -16.11 10.10 4.88
N SER A 36 -15.08 10.25 5.68
CA SER A 36 -15.06 9.80 7.05
C SER A 36 -15.94 10.77 7.83
N LEU A 37 -16.71 10.28 8.76
CA LEU A 37 -17.45 11.14 9.69
C LEU A 37 -16.51 12.08 10.46
N LEU A 38 -15.20 11.81 10.42
CA LEU A 38 -14.13 12.60 11.03
C LEU A 38 -13.74 13.82 10.16
N ALA A 39 -14.06 13.80 8.85
CA ALA A 39 -13.66 14.87 7.93
C ALA A 39 -14.24 16.22 8.39
N GLY A 40 -13.36 17.20 8.57
CA GLY A 40 -13.71 18.56 8.99
C GLY A 40 -14.06 18.74 10.48
N LYS A 41 -14.10 17.66 11.27
CA LYS A 41 -14.37 17.72 12.72
C LYS A 41 -13.12 17.50 13.54
N VAL A 42 -12.27 16.56 13.16
CA VAL A 42 -11.08 16.15 13.92
C VAL A 42 -9.85 16.88 13.41
N GLU A 43 -9.20 17.62 14.29
CA GLU A 43 -7.90 18.24 14.07
C GLU A 43 -6.76 17.26 14.34
N MET A 44 -6.89 16.46 15.41
CA MET A 44 -5.87 15.48 15.78
C MET A 44 -6.53 14.22 16.35
N ARG A 45 -5.98 13.06 15.99
CA ARG A 45 -6.28 11.76 16.57
C ARG A 45 -5.02 11.20 17.23
N THR A 46 -5.13 10.81 18.48
CA THR A 46 -4.06 10.13 19.23
C THR A 46 -4.51 8.72 19.53
N THR A 47 -3.79 7.72 19.03
CA THR A 47 -4.02 6.29 19.31
C THR A 47 -2.88 5.79 20.18
N THR A 48 -3.19 5.33 21.39
CA THR A 48 -2.22 4.73 22.31
C THR A 48 -2.41 3.23 22.31
N LEU A 49 -1.35 2.50 21.99
CA LEU A 49 -1.31 1.04 22.02
C LEU A 49 -0.90 0.60 23.43
N LEU A 50 -1.64 -0.36 23.97
CA LEU A 50 -1.39 -0.91 25.29
C LEU A 50 -0.65 -2.24 25.14
N ASP A 51 0.29 -2.52 26.05
CA ASP A 51 0.92 -3.84 26.17
C ASP A 51 -0.03 -4.86 26.85
N ALA A 52 0.43 -6.09 27.01
CA ALA A 52 -0.33 -7.16 27.64
C ALA A 52 -0.71 -6.88 29.12
N SER A 53 -0.03 -5.96 29.79
CA SER A 53 -0.33 -5.51 31.15
C SER A 53 -1.30 -4.33 31.19
N GLY A 54 -1.74 -3.81 30.04
CA GLY A 54 -2.58 -2.63 29.92
C GLY A 54 -1.82 -1.31 30.03
N LYS A 55 -0.49 -1.33 30.06
CA LYS A 55 0.35 -0.13 30.11
C LYS A 55 0.58 0.40 28.70
N ALA A 56 0.64 1.72 28.55
CA ALA A 56 0.91 2.38 27.28
C ALA A 56 2.33 2.02 26.77
N ALA A 57 2.42 1.40 25.60
CA ALA A 57 3.66 0.93 24.98
C ALA A 57 4.08 1.81 23.80
N SER A 58 3.12 2.28 23.01
CA SER A 58 3.41 3.19 21.91
C SER A 58 2.24 4.12 21.62
N ARG A 59 2.52 5.20 20.87
CA ARG A 59 1.54 6.22 20.52
C ARG A 59 1.65 6.56 19.04
N ILE A 60 0.51 6.70 18.39
CA ILE A 60 0.38 7.22 17.03
C ILE A 60 -0.43 8.52 17.13
N GLU A 61 0.13 9.61 16.61
CA GLU A 61 -0.52 10.91 16.50
C GLU A 61 -0.70 11.28 15.04
N GLU A 62 -1.92 11.62 14.66
CA GLU A 62 -2.29 12.02 13.33
C GLU A 62 -2.95 13.38 13.36
N THR A 63 -2.46 14.33 12.55
CA THR A 63 -3.09 15.65 12.39
C THR A 63 -3.74 15.75 11.03
N PHE A 64 -4.89 16.44 10.99
CA PHE A 64 -5.72 16.58 9.81
C PHE A 64 -5.99 18.05 9.52
N GLY A 65 -6.18 18.38 8.25
CA GLY A 65 -6.68 19.66 7.82
C GLY A 65 -8.21 19.72 7.90
N LYS A 66 -8.78 20.90 7.62
CA LYS A 66 -10.22 21.13 7.71
C LYS A 66 -11.06 20.33 6.71
N GLN A 67 -10.45 19.82 5.65
CA GLN A 67 -11.11 18.94 4.69
C GLN A 67 -10.92 17.45 5.06
N GLY A 68 -10.29 17.17 6.21
CA GLY A 68 -10.00 15.84 6.71
C GLY A 68 -8.74 15.19 6.08
N GLU A 69 -8.02 15.94 5.27
CA GLU A 69 -6.75 15.51 4.69
C GLU A 69 -5.69 15.33 5.78
N ARG A 70 -4.96 14.21 5.73
CA ARG A 70 -3.87 13.97 6.67
C ARG A 70 -2.71 14.92 6.37
N LEU A 71 -2.25 15.65 7.39
CA LEU A 71 -1.12 16.57 7.33
C LEU A 71 0.15 15.95 7.93
N ARG A 72 -0.02 15.16 8.99
CA ARG A 72 1.11 14.54 9.68
C ARG A 72 0.69 13.24 10.35
N ARG A 73 1.62 12.30 10.44
CA ARG A 73 1.49 11.08 11.24
C ARG A 73 2.83 10.79 11.91
N ASP A 74 2.81 10.75 13.24
CA ASP A 74 3.96 10.37 14.06
C ASP A 74 3.68 9.05 14.78
N SER A 75 4.70 8.24 14.97
CA SER A 75 4.67 7.06 15.81
C SER A 75 5.83 7.09 16.78
N SER A 76 5.55 6.93 18.06
CA SER A 76 6.51 7.00 19.15
C SER A 76 6.41 5.76 20.03
N GLU A 77 7.52 5.26 20.51
CA GLU A 77 7.57 4.34 21.65
C GLU A 77 7.41 5.13 22.94
N LEU A 78 6.78 4.55 23.94
CA LEU A 78 6.59 5.15 25.25
C LEU A 78 7.49 4.46 26.28
N ASN A 79 8.38 5.24 26.90
CA ASN A 79 9.12 4.81 28.06
C ASN A 79 8.54 5.54 29.29
N GLY A 80 7.60 4.86 29.96
CA GLY A 80 6.72 5.51 30.92
C GLY A 80 5.79 6.52 30.25
N THR A 81 5.90 7.79 30.57
CA THR A 81 5.12 8.88 29.97
C THR A 81 5.88 9.61 28.84
N THR A 82 7.16 9.34 28.67
CA THR A 82 8.03 10.06 27.71
C THR A 82 7.97 9.39 26.33
N PRO A 83 7.49 10.10 25.30
CA PRO A 83 7.48 9.57 23.93
C PRO A 83 8.87 9.69 23.28
N THR A 84 9.33 8.63 22.65
CA THR A 84 10.51 8.63 21.77
C THR A 84 10.04 8.41 20.35
N LEU A 85 10.22 9.41 19.49
CA LEU A 85 9.81 9.34 18.07
C LEU A 85 10.54 8.18 17.38
N ARG A 86 9.80 7.35 16.63
CA ARG A 86 10.32 6.27 15.80
C ARG A 86 10.04 6.48 14.33
N PHE A 87 8.96 7.17 14.04
CA PHE A 87 8.53 7.40 12.67
C PHE A 87 7.73 8.69 12.57
N SER A 88 8.02 9.49 11.55
CA SER A 88 7.25 10.68 11.21
C SER A 88 6.99 10.72 9.71
N LYS A 89 5.78 11.12 9.33
CA LYS A 89 5.39 11.36 7.96
C LYS A 89 4.65 12.69 7.86
N VAL A 90 5.15 13.61 7.04
CA VAL A 90 4.57 14.94 6.82
C VAL A 90 4.13 15.06 5.37
N TYR A 91 2.90 15.47 5.15
CA TYR A 91 2.26 15.58 3.84
C TYR A 91 2.15 17.07 3.47
N HIS A 92 2.87 17.47 2.45
CA HIS A 92 2.83 18.85 1.93
C HIS A 92 1.87 18.93 0.74
N ARG A 93 1.05 19.97 0.74
CA ARG A 93 0.06 20.20 -0.32
C ARG A 93 0.15 21.63 -0.82
N ASP A 94 -0.22 21.83 -2.08
CA ASP A 94 -0.39 23.16 -2.63
C ASP A 94 -1.72 23.80 -2.17
N LYS A 95 -1.93 25.05 -2.57
CA LYS A 95 -3.14 25.82 -2.23
C LYS A 95 -4.44 25.20 -2.79
N THR A 96 -4.35 24.32 -3.77
CA THR A 96 -5.48 23.63 -4.39
C THR A 96 -5.70 22.22 -3.83
N GLY A 97 -4.90 21.82 -2.82
CA GLY A 97 -5.01 20.56 -2.12
C GLY A 97 -4.24 19.39 -2.75
N TYR A 98 -3.56 19.58 -3.88
CA TYR A 98 -2.72 18.53 -4.47
C TYR A 98 -1.49 18.26 -3.60
N LEU A 99 -1.18 16.99 -3.40
CA LEU A 99 -0.02 16.54 -2.65
C LEU A 99 1.26 16.86 -3.43
N THR A 100 2.11 17.72 -2.88
CA THR A 100 3.37 18.14 -3.55
C THR A 100 4.57 17.35 -3.06
N SER A 101 4.60 16.98 -1.77
CA SER A 101 5.61 16.06 -1.27
C SER A 101 5.17 15.34 0.01
N ILE A 102 5.88 14.24 0.30
CA ILE A 102 5.78 13.51 1.57
C ILE A 102 7.20 13.40 2.13
N ALA A 103 7.44 14.04 3.27
CA ALA A 103 8.67 13.85 4.02
C ALA A 103 8.49 12.69 5.01
N THR A 104 9.40 11.73 4.98
CA THR A 104 9.42 10.56 5.87
C THR A 104 10.71 10.57 6.68
N HIS A 105 10.58 10.44 8.00
CA HIS A 105 11.69 10.28 8.93
C HIS A 105 11.46 9.00 9.73
N ARG A 106 12.42 8.09 9.70
CA ARG A 106 12.41 6.82 10.43
C ARG A 106 13.66 6.73 11.30
N ILE A 107 13.46 6.40 12.57
CA ILE A 107 14.54 6.16 13.54
C ILE A 107 14.55 4.67 13.86
N THR A 108 15.66 4.02 13.56
CA THR A 108 15.87 2.58 13.81
C THR A 108 17.03 2.38 14.78
N THR A 109 17.25 1.15 15.19
CA THR A 109 18.40 0.77 16.04
C THR A 109 19.75 0.96 15.33
N VAL A 110 19.74 1.02 13.99
CA VAL A 110 20.97 1.18 13.16
C VAL A 110 21.17 2.61 12.66
N GLY A 111 20.27 3.54 12.98
CA GLY A 111 20.40 4.95 12.62
C GLY A 111 19.09 5.59 12.17
N GLU A 112 19.23 6.81 11.67
CA GLU A 112 18.11 7.59 11.13
C GLU A 112 18.09 7.51 9.61
N GLU A 113 16.87 7.49 9.05
CA GLU A 113 16.62 7.50 7.64
C GLU A 113 15.61 8.61 7.32
N LYS A 114 16.01 9.56 6.49
CA LYS A 114 15.12 10.60 5.99
C LYS A 114 14.97 10.47 4.49
N ARG A 115 13.74 10.53 4.02
CA ARG A 115 13.40 10.46 2.60
C ARG A 115 12.34 11.49 2.27
N GLU A 116 12.35 11.98 1.04
CA GLU A 116 11.29 12.82 0.50
C GLU A 116 10.81 12.26 -0.82
N GLU A 117 9.49 12.12 -0.92
CA GLU A 117 8.79 11.74 -2.14
C GLU A 117 8.12 12.99 -2.71
N ALA A 118 8.50 13.42 -3.89
CA ALA A 118 7.98 14.62 -4.56
C ALA A 118 7.07 14.24 -5.73
N PHE A 119 6.02 15.05 -5.95
CA PHE A 119 4.98 14.82 -6.96
C PHE A 119 4.88 16.02 -7.91
N THR A 120 4.97 15.76 -9.21
CA THR A 120 4.84 16.77 -10.26
C THR A 120 3.58 16.49 -11.08
N TYR A 121 2.80 17.53 -11.35
CA TYR A 121 1.53 17.43 -12.04
C TYR A 121 1.52 18.28 -13.31
N LYS A 122 0.81 17.80 -14.32
CA LYS A 122 0.47 18.54 -15.53
C LYS A 122 -1.01 18.91 -15.52
N PRO A 123 -1.40 20.16 -15.86
CA PRO A 123 -2.79 20.52 -16.04
C PRO A 123 -3.48 19.66 -17.10
N TYR A 124 -4.74 19.28 -16.84
CA TYR A 124 -5.61 18.55 -17.76
C TYR A 124 -7.03 19.08 -17.64
N GLY A 125 -7.39 20.05 -18.47
CA GLY A 125 -8.68 20.75 -18.37
C GLY A 125 -8.80 21.63 -17.13
N GLU A 126 -10.01 22.12 -16.86
CA GLU A 126 -10.26 22.99 -15.71
C GLU A 126 -10.21 22.23 -14.39
N GLY A 127 -9.35 22.67 -13.49
CA GLY A 127 -9.24 22.16 -12.12
C GLY A 127 -8.70 20.73 -11.96
N VAL A 128 -8.39 20.04 -13.06
CA VAL A 128 -7.81 18.68 -13.04
C VAL A 128 -6.33 18.74 -13.38
N ARG A 129 -5.53 18.03 -12.58
CA ARG A 129 -4.10 17.83 -12.85
C ARG A 129 -3.78 16.34 -12.82
N LEU A 130 -2.96 15.88 -13.74
CA LEU A 130 -2.48 14.51 -13.80
C LEU A 130 -1.07 14.44 -13.22
N LEU A 131 -0.82 13.48 -12.36
CA LEU A 131 0.52 13.18 -11.85
C LEU A 131 1.40 12.71 -13.01
N THR A 132 2.45 13.46 -13.31
CA THR A 132 3.36 13.10 -14.41
C THR A 132 4.66 12.51 -13.93
N VAL A 133 5.15 12.96 -12.77
CA VAL A 133 6.41 12.47 -12.19
C VAL A 133 6.27 12.32 -10.69
N GLN A 134 6.78 11.21 -10.18
CA GLN A 134 6.96 10.93 -8.76
C GLN A 134 8.43 10.60 -8.53
N THR A 135 9.10 11.33 -7.64
CA THR A 135 10.53 11.18 -7.40
C THR A 135 10.79 10.95 -5.92
N LEU A 136 11.57 9.92 -5.60
CA LEU A 136 12.03 9.65 -4.25
C LEU A 136 13.47 10.12 -4.08
N TYR A 137 13.72 10.88 -3.03
CA TYR A 137 15.04 11.42 -2.65
C TYR A 137 15.49 10.88 -1.30
N ASP A 138 16.80 10.79 -1.11
CA ASP A 138 17.42 10.65 0.21
C ASP A 138 17.54 12.01 0.93
N GLU A 139 18.15 12.01 2.13
CA GLU A 139 18.40 13.22 2.93
C GLU A 139 19.31 14.25 2.20
N ALA A 140 20.27 13.76 1.42
CA ALA A 140 21.19 14.60 0.64
C ALA A 140 20.59 15.09 -0.69
N LYS A 141 19.29 14.82 -0.93
CA LYS A 141 18.59 15.14 -2.18
C LYS A 141 19.10 14.39 -3.42
N ASN A 142 19.78 13.26 -3.23
CA ASN A 142 20.06 12.36 -4.35
C ASN A 142 18.79 11.62 -4.74
N LYS A 143 18.57 11.45 -6.05
CA LYS A 143 17.44 10.65 -6.53
C LYS A 143 17.69 9.17 -6.22
N LEU A 144 16.75 8.55 -5.52
CA LEU A 144 16.70 7.12 -5.28
C LEU A 144 15.86 6.41 -6.34
N SER A 145 14.72 7.01 -6.71
CA SER A 145 13.91 6.53 -7.83
C SER A 145 13.08 7.66 -8.46
N GLU A 146 12.69 7.45 -9.70
CA GLU A 146 11.80 8.33 -10.44
C GLU A 146 10.81 7.50 -11.25
N THR A 147 9.52 7.83 -11.14
CA THR A 147 8.45 7.23 -11.93
C THR A 147 7.80 8.29 -12.79
N THR A 148 7.77 8.07 -14.09
CA THR A 148 7.06 8.92 -15.07
C THR A 148 5.81 8.20 -15.54
N TYR A 149 4.69 8.93 -15.68
CA TYR A 149 3.38 8.39 -16.07
C TYR A 149 2.94 8.93 -17.42
N THR A 150 2.33 8.05 -18.22
CA THR A 150 1.57 8.43 -19.42
C THR A 150 0.09 8.14 -19.19
N TYR A 151 -0.77 8.85 -19.92
CA TYR A 151 -2.21 8.81 -19.73
C TYR A 151 -2.97 8.68 -21.04
N LEU A 152 -4.02 7.88 -21.01
CA LEU A 152 -5.08 7.86 -22.00
C LEU A 152 -6.32 8.53 -21.37
N GLY A 153 -6.56 9.80 -21.73
CA GLY A 153 -7.55 10.61 -21.02
C GLY A 153 -7.16 10.85 -19.57
N LEU A 154 -8.03 10.50 -18.63
CA LEU A 154 -7.81 10.63 -17.18
C LEU A 154 -7.20 9.37 -16.54
N ARG A 155 -7.02 8.29 -17.32
CA ARG A 155 -6.49 7.02 -16.79
C ARG A 155 -5.02 6.90 -17.11
N PRO A 156 -4.19 6.48 -16.15
CA PRO A 156 -2.82 6.08 -16.48
C PRO A 156 -2.86 4.90 -17.45
N GLU A 157 -2.05 4.99 -18.49
CA GLU A 157 -1.85 3.97 -19.51
C GLU A 157 -0.58 3.18 -19.22
N SER A 158 0.50 3.90 -18.91
CA SER A 158 1.76 3.28 -18.55
C SER A 158 2.58 4.13 -17.60
N SER A 159 3.57 3.52 -16.97
CA SER A 159 4.63 4.23 -16.25
C SER A 159 5.99 3.57 -16.46
N ILE A 160 7.03 4.36 -16.26
CA ILE A 160 8.42 3.90 -16.24
C ILE A 160 9.00 4.32 -14.90
N THR A 161 9.46 3.35 -14.12
CA THR A 161 10.17 3.57 -12.87
C THR A 161 11.64 3.29 -13.06
N THR A 162 12.47 4.31 -12.85
CA THR A 162 13.92 4.20 -12.81
C THR A 162 14.37 4.22 -11.36
N THR A 163 15.05 3.17 -10.92
CA THR A 163 15.68 3.08 -9.59
C THR A 163 17.18 3.27 -9.78
N TYR A 164 17.75 4.26 -9.08
CA TYR A 164 19.15 4.65 -9.23
C TYR A 164 20.08 3.82 -8.32
N PRO A 165 21.39 3.79 -8.61
CA PRO A 165 22.37 3.21 -7.69
C PRO A 165 22.23 3.81 -6.27
N ASN A 166 22.50 3.00 -5.25
CA ASN A 166 22.36 3.36 -3.82
C ASN A 166 20.93 3.63 -3.32
N ALA A 167 19.90 3.39 -4.13
CA ALA A 167 18.51 3.42 -3.66
C ALA A 167 18.25 2.37 -2.56
N SER A 168 19.08 1.32 -2.54
CA SER A 168 19.14 0.31 -1.48
C SER A 168 20.58 -0.15 -1.22
N PRO A 169 20.86 -0.68 -0.03
CA PRO A 169 22.16 -1.26 0.28
C PRO A 169 22.56 -2.32 -0.75
N GLY A 170 23.73 -2.15 -1.37
CA GLY A 170 24.28 -3.07 -2.35
C GLY A 170 23.77 -2.92 -3.79
N GLN A 171 22.90 -1.97 -4.06
CA GLN A 171 22.48 -1.64 -5.43
C GLN A 171 23.53 -0.75 -6.10
N THR A 172 24.22 -1.27 -7.09
CA THR A 172 25.28 -0.56 -7.83
C THR A 172 24.88 -0.15 -9.24
N THR A 173 23.73 -0.63 -9.74
CA THR A 173 23.26 -0.42 -11.10
C THR A 173 21.88 0.22 -11.14
N THR A 174 21.61 0.97 -12.20
CA THR A 174 20.27 1.49 -12.48
C THR A 174 19.36 0.34 -12.94
N GLN A 175 18.16 0.28 -12.36
CA GLN A 175 17.11 -0.64 -12.75
C GLN A 175 15.95 0.14 -13.36
N VAL A 176 15.39 -0.35 -14.47
CA VAL A 176 14.22 0.25 -15.14
C VAL A 176 13.09 -0.76 -15.20
N VAL A 177 11.95 -0.38 -14.63
CA VAL A 177 10.71 -1.17 -14.63
C VAL A 177 9.64 -0.41 -15.40
N TYR A 178 9.01 -1.11 -16.33
CA TYR A 178 7.87 -0.65 -17.11
C TYR A 178 6.60 -1.21 -16.50
N THR A 179 5.56 -0.39 -16.38
CA THR A 179 4.25 -0.84 -15.90
C THR A 179 3.17 -0.43 -16.90
N GLN A 180 2.32 -1.37 -17.29
CA GLN A 180 1.13 -1.14 -18.08
C GLN A 180 -0.11 -1.24 -17.21
N TYR A 181 -1.07 -0.34 -17.43
CA TYR A 181 -2.30 -0.23 -16.66
C TYR A 181 -3.50 -0.51 -17.54
N ARG A 182 -4.45 -1.28 -17.02
CA ARG A 182 -5.71 -1.58 -17.71
C ARG A 182 -6.85 -1.73 -16.70
N GLN A 183 -8.06 -1.66 -17.18
CA GLN A 183 -9.25 -1.97 -16.40
C GLN A 183 -9.80 -3.32 -16.85
N GLU A 184 -10.01 -4.23 -15.91
CA GLU A 184 -10.68 -5.51 -16.15
C GLU A 184 -11.88 -5.66 -15.20
N GLY A 185 -13.09 -5.43 -15.73
CA GLY A 185 -14.30 -5.39 -14.91
C GLY A 185 -14.22 -4.35 -13.81
N VAL A 186 -14.30 -4.79 -12.55
CA VAL A 186 -14.21 -3.94 -11.36
C VAL A 186 -12.79 -3.75 -10.83
N PHE A 187 -11.80 -4.39 -11.48
CA PHE A 187 -10.40 -4.34 -11.07
C PHE A 187 -9.59 -3.37 -11.90
N GLU A 188 -8.74 -2.64 -11.23
CA GLU A 188 -7.61 -1.91 -11.82
C GLU A 188 -6.42 -2.87 -11.85
N VAL A 189 -5.82 -3.07 -13.01
CA VAL A 189 -4.72 -4.03 -13.20
C VAL A 189 -3.46 -3.30 -13.61
N ALA A 190 -2.36 -3.56 -12.91
CA ALA A 190 -1.02 -3.07 -13.23
C ALA A 190 -0.09 -4.25 -13.48
N ARG A 191 0.51 -4.34 -14.67
CA ARG A 191 1.48 -5.37 -15.03
C ARG A 191 2.85 -4.76 -15.20
N SER A 192 3.80 -5.19 -14.38
CA SER A 192 5.17 -4.67 -14.37
C SER A 192 6.15 -5.66 -14.98
N TYR A 193 7.09 -5.14 -15.78
CA TYR A 193 8.11 -5.92 -16.45
C TYR A 193 9.40 -5.10 -16.63
N GLU A 194 10.49 -5.78 -16.83
CA GLU A 194 11.74 -5.19 -17.30
C GLU A 194 12.01 -5.62 -18.75
N ARG A 195 12.80 -4.84 -19.45
CA ARG A 195 13.25 -5.20 -20.81
C ARG A 195 14.60 -5.89 -20.72
N VAL A 196 14.67 -7.10 -21.26
CA VAL A 196 15.89 -7.88 -21.33
C VAL A 196 16.38 -7.89 -22.76
N LYS A 197 17.65 -7.52 -22.96
CA LYS A 197 18.28 -7.58 -24.29
C LYS A 197 18.29 -9.02 -24.77
N GLY A 198 17.95 -9.21 -26.04
CA GLY A 198 18.09 -10.50 -26.71
C GLY A 198 19.55 -10.98 -26.69
N THR A 199 19.74 -12.28 -26.84
CA THR A 199 21.08 -12.91 -26.93
C THR A 199 21.86 -12.45 -28.15
N ASN A 200 21.16 -12.04 -29.22
CA ASN A 200 21.74 -11.43 -30.39
C ASN A 200 21.49 -9.92 -30.38
N PRO A 201 22.49 -9.05 -30.67
CA PRO A 201 22.33 -7.60 -30.72
C PRO A 201 21.26 -7.07 -31.68
N LYS A 202 20.81 -7.89 -32.63
CA LYS A 202 19.72 -7.56 -33.55
C LYS A 202 18.33 -7.94 -33.05
N ASP A 203 18.26 -8.72 -31.99
CA ASP A 203 16.97 -9.13 -31.43
C ASP A 203 16.34 -7.97 -30.65
N PRO A 204 15.03 -7.75 -30.78
CA PRO A 204 14.35 -6.75 -29.99
C PRO A 204 14.39 -7.10 -28.51
N ASP A 205 14.41 -6.07 -27.65
CA ASP A 205 14.26 -6.25 -26.21
C ASP A 205 12.95 -6.99 -25.89
N ARG A 206 13.02 -7.97 -24.99
CA ARG A 206 11.88 -8.79 -24.59
C ARG A 206 11.41 -8.45 -23.18
N PRO A 207 10.09 -8.45 -22.93
CA PRO A 207 9.58 -8.23 -21.59
C PRO A 207 9.83 -9.47 -20.71
N ARG A 208 10.46 -9.27 -19.55
CA ARG A 208 10.48 -10.22 -18.45
C ARG A 208 9.52 -9.71 -17.39
N TYR A 209 8.41 -10.38 -17.20
CA TYR A 209 7.38 -9.98 -16.27
C TYR A 209 7.83 -10.20 -14.84
N LEU A 210 7.62 -9.21 -13.99
CA LEU A 210 7.98 -9.22 -12.58
C LEU A 210 6.78 -9.56 -11.73
N GLN A 211 5.69 -8.83 -11.94
CA GLN A 211 4.45 -8.99 -11.18
C GLN A 211 3.24 -8.45 -11.93
N GLU A 212 2.07 -8.88 -11.47
CA GLU A 212 0.78 -8.32 -11.86
C GLU A 212 -0.02 -8.02 -10.59
N GLU A 213 -0.56 -6.82 -10.50
CA GLU A 213 -1.34 -6.35 -9.37
C GLU A 213 -2.78 -6.08 -9.81
N TRP A 214 -3.74 -6.57 -9.04
CA TRP A 214 -5.18 -6.41 -9.24
C TRP A 214 -5.77 -5.72 -8.03
N VAL A 215 -6.37 -4.55 -8.20
CA VAL A 215 -6.95 -3.77 -7.10
C VAL A 215 -8.42 -3.54 -7.35
N ARG A 216 -9.26 -3.88 -6.38
CA ARG A 216 -10.66 -3.49 -6.31
C ARG A 216 -10.85 -2.45 -5.21
N ARG A 217 -11.62 -1.40 -5.52
CA ARG A 217 -11.90 -0.32 -4.57
C ARG A 217 -13.39 -0.22 -4.28
N ASP A 218 -13.71 0.35 -3.13
CA ASP A 218 -15.07 0.73 -2.79
C ASP A 218 -15.48 2.04 -3.49
N LEU A 219 -16.71 2.49 -3.24
CA LEU A 219 -17.25 3.74 -3.79
C LEU A 219 -16.49 5.00 -3.34
N TYR A 220 -15.72 4.90 -2.25
CA TYR A 220 -14.89 5.99 -1.72
C TYR A 220 -13.45 5.92 -2.23
N GLY A 221 -13.13 4.95 -3.10
CA GLY A 221 -11.80 4.76 -3.67
C GLY A 221 -10.83 4.00 -2.78
N ARG A 222 -11.25 3.50 -1.60
CA ARG A 222 -10.39 2.73 -0.69
C ARG A 222 -10.22 1.32 -1.24
N PRO A 223 -9.02 0.72 -1.16
CA PRO A 223 -8.81 -0.66 -1.58
C PRO A 223 -9.60 -1.60 -0.65
N ILE A 224 -10.42 -2.48 -1.24
CA ILE A 224 -11.13 -3.53 -0.51
C ILE A 224 -10.58 -4.92 -0.82
N GLN A 225 -9.87 -5.05 -1.95
CA GLN A 225 -9.15 -6.25 -2.34
C GLN A 225 -7.94 -5.86 -3.17
N ARG A 226 -6.81 -6.53 -2.92
CA ARG A 226 -5.60 -6.42 -3.71
C ARG A 226 -4.99 -7.82 -3.88
N GLU A 227 -4.75 -8.23 -5.12
CA GLU A 227 -3.96 -9.41 -5.45
C GLU A 227 -2.65 -8.98 -6.06
N VAL A 228 -1.54 -9.54 -5.60
CA VAL A 228 -0.23 -9.36 -6.23
C VAL A 228 0.30 -10.74 -6.61
N ILE A 229 0.54 -10.91 -7.89
CA ILE A 229 1.00 -12.15 -8.50
C ILE A 229 2.44 -11.94 -8.93
N TYR A 230 3.36 -12.75 -8.43
CA TYR A 230 4.79 -12.67 -8.74
C TYR A 230 5.18 -13.77 -9.70
N PHE A 231 5.98 -13.42 -10.70
CA PHE A 231 6.46 -14.35 -11.72
C PHE A 231 7.91 -14.77 -11.49
N ASP A 232 8.30 -15.89 -12.08
CA ASP A 232 9.68 -16.36 -12.00
C ASP A 232 10.58 -15.52 -12.92
N THR A 233 11.46 -14.74 -12.30
CA THR A 233 12.43 -13.89 -13.01
C THR A 233 13.77 -14.57 -13.22
N SER A 234 13.94 -15.80 -12.75
CA SER A 234 15.18 -16.59 -12.95
C SER A 234 15.23 -17.30 -14.30
N VAL A 235 14.08 -17.45 -14.96
CA VAL A 235 13.95 -18.09 -16.26
C VAL A 235 14.10 -17.08 -17.40
N ASP A 236 14.47 -17.58 -18.57
CA ASP A 236 14.50 -16.80 -19.81
C ASP A 236 13.10 -16.22 -20.10
N PRO A 237 12.98 -14.94 -20.55
CA PRO A 237 11.69 -14.33 -20.86
C PRO A 237 10.79 -15.13 -21.79
N GLU A 238 11.36 -15.87 -22.74
CA GLU A 238 10.60 -16.73 -23.67
C GLU A 238 10.00 -17.97 -23.01
N LYS A 239 10.58 -18.41 -21.90
CA LYS A 239 10.16 -19.59 -21.14
C LYS A 239 9.30 -19.25 -19.94
N GLN A 240 9.05 -17.96 -19.71
CA GLN A 240 8.27 -17.49 -18.57
C GLN A 240 6.79 -17.83 -18.76
N ASP A 241 6.28 -18.72 -17.92
CA ASP A 241 4.87 -19.12 -17.92
C ASP A 241 4.07 -18.26 -16.91
N LEU A 242 3.30 -17.31 -17.43
CA LEU A 242 2.49 -16.41 -16.60
C LEU A 242 1.32 -17.10 -15.86
N ASN A 243 1.04 -18.36 -16.19
CA ASN A 243 0.05 -19.16 -15.47
C ASN A 243 0.65 -19.91 -14.27
N LYS A 244 1.99 -19.89 -14.14
CA LYS A 244 2.73 -20.53 -13.05
C LYS A 244 3.44 -19.49 -12.20
N PRO A 245 2.72 -18.69 -11.40
CA PRO A 245 3.34 -17.70 -10.52
C PRO A 245 4.17 -18.39 -9.43
N THR A 246 5.22 -17.70 -8.99
CA THR A 246 6.05 -18.15 -7.86
C THR A 246 5.43 -17.83 -6.51
N ARG A 247 4.54 -16.84 -6.48
CA ARG A 247 3.87 -16.37 -5.26
C ARG A 247 2.64 -15.56 -5.63
N LEU A 248 1.63 -15.61 -4.78
CA LEU A 248 0.47 -14.72 -4.80
C LEU A 248 0.23 -14.18 -3.40
N GLU A 249 -0.02 -12.90 -3.30
CA GLU A 249 -0.49 -12.24 -2.07
C GLU A 249 -1.90 -11.73 -2.29
N LEU A 250 -2.81 -12.11 -1.40
CA LEU A 250 -4.18 -11.61 -1.37
C LEU A 250 -4.37 -10.78 -0.12
N GLN A 251 -4.69 -9.51 -0.29
CA GLN A 251 -5.02 -8.58 0.78
C GLN A 251 -6.49 -8.20 0.68
N ILE A 252 -7.18 -8.20 1.82
CA ILE A 252 -8.60 -7.83 1.90
C ILE A 252 -8.77 -6.84 3.05
N TRP A 253 -9.56 -5.79 2.82
CA TRP A 253 -9.92 -4.78 3.81
C TRP A 253 -11.42 -4.67 3.94
N ARG A 254 -11.89 -4.48 5.16
CA ARG A 254 -13.21 -3.92 5.47
C ARG A 254 -13.02 -2.66 6.30
N TYR A 255 -13.93 -1.72 6.14
CA TYR A 255 -13.85 -0.42 6.82
C TYR A 255 -15.15 -0.15 7.58
N THR A 256 -15.00 0.48 8.74
CA THR A 256 -16.12 1.04 9.50
C THR A 256 -16.74 2.21 8.75
N ALA A 257 -17.91 2.66 9.20
CA ALA A 257 -18.54 3.88 8.71
C ALA A 257 -17.68 5.14 8.96
N TYR A 258 -16.75 5.09 9.91
CA TYR A 258 -15.80 6.19 10.20
C TYR A 258 -14.58 6.19 9.27
N GLY A 259 -14.42 5.16 8.44
CA GLY A 259 -13.29 5.01 7.54
C GLY A 259 -12.07 4.31 8.13
N ASP A 260 -12.14 3.87 9.40
CA ASP A 260 -11.11 3.04 10.02
C ASP A 260 -11.20 1.60 9.53
N GLU A 261 -10.09 0.88 9.53
CA GLU A 261 -10.08 -0.55 9.20
C GLU A 261 -10.85 -1.33 10.27
N GLU A 262 -11.77 -2.18 9.81
CA GLU A 262 -12.48 -3.16 10.66
C GLU A 262 -11.83 -4.53 10.55
N VAL A 263 -11.41 -4.91 9.34
CA VAL A 263 -10.66 -6.13 9.07
C VAL A 263 -9.58 -5.83 8.05
N TYR A 264 -8.40 -6.35 8.30
CA TYR A 264 -7.35 -6.50 7.31
C TYR A 264 -6.87 -7.95 7.30
N SER A 265 -6.78 -8.56 6.12
CA SER A 265 -6.17 -9.87 5.98
C SER A 265 -5.13 -9.89 4.87
N LEU A 266 -4.07 -10.64 5.09
CA LEU A 266 -3.03 -10.96 4.12
C LEU A 266 -2.88 -12.47 4.06
N SER A 267 -3.16 -13.06 2.91
CA SER A 267 -2.93 -14.47 2.61
C SER A 267 -1.81 -14.59 1.59
N THR A 268 -0.81 -15.38 1.88
CA THR A 268 0.29 -15.68 0.97
C THR A 268 0.16 -17.11 0.46
N TYR A 269 0.27 -17.27 -0.85
CA TYR A 269 0.20 -18.56 -1.54
C TYR A 269 1.52 -18.83 -2.28
N THR A 270 1.96 -20.06 -2.26
CA THR A 270 3.17 -20.53 -2.94
C THR A 270 2.85 -21.78 -3.78
N PRO A 271 3.69 -22.14 -4.78
CA PRO A 271 3.47 -23.34 -5.57
C PRO A 271 3.36 -24.59 -4.71
N ARG A 272 2.42 -25.46 -5.04
CA ARG A 272 2.27 -26.77 -4.39
C ARG A 272 3.48 -27.64 -4.68
N LYS A 273 3.94 -28.37 -3.67
CA LYS A 273 5.07 -29.29 -3.82
C LYS A 273 4.78 -30.44 -4.80
N ASP A 274 3.51 -30.85 -4.90
CA ASP A 274 3.04 -31.99 -5.71
C ASP A 274 2.16 -31.55 -6.87
N ALA A 275 2.26 -30.30 -7.33
CA ALA A 275 1.40 -29.79 -8.38
C ALA A 275 1.74 -30.43 -9.72
N ASP A 276 0.89 -31.35 -10.16
CA ASP A 276 0.80 -31.70 -11.58
C ASP A 276 0.09 -30.55 -12.30
N PRO A 277 0.78 -29.78 -13.12
CA PRO A 277 0.19 -28.63 -13.79
C PRO A 277 -0.92 -29.00 -14.77
N SER A 278 -1.09 -30.27 -15.09
CA SER A 278 -2.12 -30.78 -16.00
C SER A 278 -3.45 -31.11 -15.31
N LYS A 279 -3.48 -31.15 -13.97
CA LYS A 279 -4.68 -31.46 -13.20
C LYS A 279 -5.22 -30.23 -12.47
N PRO A 280 -6.34 -29.63 -12.90
CA PRO A 280 -7.00 -28.61 -12.11
C PRO A 280 -7.39 -29.19 -10.75
N SER A 281 -6.93 -28.57 -9.66
CA SER A 281 -7.36 -28.99 -8.33
C SER A 281 -8.83 -28.64 -8.16
N GLY A 282 -9.68 -29.66 -7.97
CA GLY A 282 -11.12 -29.50 -7.75
C GLY A 282 -11.52 -28.89 -6.41
N LYS A 283 -10.57 -28.38 -5.61
CA LYS A 283 -10.89 -27.64 -4.40
C LYS A 283 -10.87 -26.15 -4.72
N SER A 284 -12.04 -25.58 -4.87
CA SER A 284 -12.25 -24.14 -4.77
C SER A 284 -11.60 -23.65 -3.47
N LEU A 285 -10.80 -22.60 -3.55
CA LEU A 285 -10.36 -21.86 -2.37
C LEU A 285 -11.58 -21.09 -1.83
N SER A 286 -12.51 -21.82 -1.18
CA SER A 286 -13.51 -21.20 -0.33
C SER A 286 -12.75 -20.58 0.84
N SER A 287 -12.90 -19.27 1.06
CA SER A 287 -12.45 -18.67 2.31
C SER A 287 -13.30 -19.29 3.43
N GLU A 288 -12.71 -20.17 4.23
CA GLU A 288 -13.36 -20.76 5.40
C GLU A 288 -13.79 -19.70 6.43
N ASP A 289 -13.39 -18.46 6.24
CA ASP A 289 -13.64 -17.35 7.17
C ASP A 289 -14.70 -16.34 6.69
N GLY A 290 -15.55 -16.70 5.71
CA GLY A 290 -16.70 -15.87 5.31
C GLY A 290 -16.37 -14.59 4.55
N ILE A 291 -15.10 -14.38 4.17
CA ILE A 291 -14.66 -13.27 3.33
C ILE A 291 -14.63 -13.78 1.89
N GLU A 292 -15.73 -13.61 1.16
CA GLU A 292 -15.79 -13.96 -0.27
C GLU A 292 -14.82 -13.08 -1.07
N ALA A 293 -13.63 -13.59 -1.33
CA ALA A 293 -12.73 -13.04 -2.31
C ALA A 293 -13.09 -13.55 -3.69
N VAL A 294 -13.59 -12.69 -4.55
CA VAL A 294 -13.76 -13.03 -5.97
C VAL A 294 -12.37 -13.16 -6.57
N SER A 295 -11.93 -14.40 -6.80
CA SER A 295 -10.64 -14.64 -7.45
C SER A 295 -10.69 -14.20 -8.91
N THR A 296 -9.75 -13.36 -9.30
CA THR A 296 -9.62 -12.85 -10.68
C THR A 296 -8.98 -13.86 -11.62
N THR A 297 -8.27 -14.86 -11.09
CA THR A 297 -7.49 -15.81 -11.89
C THR A 297 -7.58 -17.23 -11.32
N PRO A 298 -8.75 -17.91 -11.48
CA PRO A 298 -8.95 -19.26 -10.91
C PRO A 298 -7.90 -20.29 -11.34
N GLN A 299 -7.43 -20.21 -12.59
CA GLN A 299 -6.43 -21.13 -13.14
C GLN A 299 -5.07 -21.00 -12.45
N ARG A 300 -4.63 -19.75 -12.15
CA ARG A 300 -3.37 -19.51 -11.43
C ARG A 300 -3.44 -19.96 -9.98
N LYS A 301 -4.62 -19.86 -9.35
CA LYS A 301 -4.83 -20.33 -7.96
C LYS A 301 -4.82 -21.84 -7.83
N SER A 302 -5.20 -22.58 -8.86
CA SER A 302 -5.18 -24.05 -8.81
C SER A 302 -3.74 -24.61 -8.64
N TYR A 303 -2.73 -23.84 -9.05
CA TYR A 303 -1.32 -24.18 -8.93
C TYR A 303 -0.72 -23.86 -7.56
N LEU A 304 -1.37 -23.03 -6.75
CA LEU A 304 -0.88 -22.49 -5.51
C LEU A 304 -1.57 -23.12 -4.29
N GLU A 305 -0.89 -23.13 -3.16
CA GLU A 305 -1.43 -23.49 -1.84
C GLU A 305 -1.17 -22.34 -0.86
N LEU A 306 -2.06 -22.19 0.13
CA LEU A 306 -1.89 -21.20 1.20
C LEU A 306 -0.67 -21.58 2.03
N SER A 307 0.30 -20.69 2.10
CA SER A 307 1.57 -20.87 2.83
C SER A 307 1.67 -20.03 4.09
N ASP A 308 0.97 -18.89 4.15
CA ASP A 308 0.92 -18.05 5.34
C ASP A 308 -0.38 -17.22 5.38
N LEU A 309 -0.80 -16.87 6.60
CA LEU A 309 -2.02 -16.10 6.87
C LEU A 309 -1.78 -15.11 8.00
N LEU A 310 -2.22 -13.86 7.79
CA LEU A 310 -2.25 -12.82 8.80
C LEU A 310 -3.61 -12.12 8.73
N ILE A 311 -4.33 -12.06 9.85
CA ILE A 311 -5.60 -11.36 9.95
C ILE A 311 -5.53 -10.40 11.16
N TYR A 312 -5.94 -9.17 10.95
CA TYR A 312 -6.24 -8.21 12.00
C TYR A 312 -7.73 -7.91 12.00
N GLU A 313 -8.37 -8.12 13.14
CA GLU A 313 -9.76 -7.74 13.40
C GLU A 313 -9.78 -6.61 14.43
N TYR A 314 -10.40 -5.49 14.06
CA TYR A 314 -10.48 -4.28 14.89
C TYR A 314 -11.91 -4.11 15.41
N ARG A 315 -12.09 -4.21 16.70
CA ARG A 315 -13.37 -4.03 17.37
C ARG A 315 -13.38 -2.69 18.09
N TYR A 316 -14.06 -1.72 17.51
CA TYR A 316 -14.23 -0.40 18.08
C TYR A 316 -15.40 -0.37 19.06
N THR A 317 -15.18 0.19 20.25
CA THR A 317 -16.15 0.25 21.33
C THR A 317 -16.13 1.61 22.01
N THR A 318 -17.14 1.86 22.85
CA THR A 318 -17.20 3.02 23.73
C THR A 318 -17.08 4.35 22.98
N PRO A 319 -18.14 4.82 22.30
CA PRO A 319 -18.11 6.11 21.64
C PRO A 319 -18.02 7.25 22.67
N ASP A 320 -17.33 8.34 22.32
CA ASP A 320 -17.35 9.59 23.07
C ASP A 320 -18.70 10.33 22.88
N LYS A 321 -18.84 11.49 23.51
CA LYS A 321 -20.03 12.34 23.38
C LYS A 321 -20.33 12.81 21.95
N ASN A 322 -19.36 12.73 21.04
CA ASN A 322 -19.48 13.07 19.62
C ASN A 322 -19.72 11.84 18.73
N GLY A 323 -19.81 10.66 19.32
CA GLY A 323 -20.00 9.39 18.63
C GLY A 323 -18.71 8.76 18.09
N PHE A 324 -17.52 9.29 18.43
CA PHE A 324 -16.25 8.74 17.96
C PHE A 324 -15.77 7.60 18.88
N PRO A 325 -15.27 6.49 18.33
CA PRO A 325 -14.79 5.37 19.13
C PRO A 325 -13.55 5.78 19.94
N THR A 326 -13.57 5.51 21.25
CA THR A 326 -12.46 5.83 22.17
C THR A 326 -11.62 4.62 22.56
N HIS A 327 -12.07 3.42 22.17
CA HIS A 327 -11.36 2.18 22.45
C HIS A 327 -11.43 1.25 21.25
N CYS A 328 -10.36 0.47 21.03
CA CYS A 328 -10.28 -0.53 19.98
C CYS A 328 -9.52 -1.76 20.50
N GLU A 329 -10.17 -2.91 20.44
CA GLU A 329 -9.51 -4.21 20.59
C GLU A 329 -9.01 -4.68 19.23
N VAL A 330 -7.78 -5.17 19.17
CA VAL A 330 -7.18 -5.70 17.95
C VAL A 330 -6.84 -7.16 18.17
N THR A 331 -7.52 -8.04 17.47
CA THR A 331 -7.21 -9.46 17.45
C THR A 331 -6.33 -9.73 16.22
N GLU A 332 -5.12 -10.20 16.45
CA GLU A 332 -4.20 -10.66 15.42
C GLU A 332 -4.27 -12.20 15.35
N THR A 333 -4.47 -12.74 14.15
CA THR A 333 -4.40 -14.17 13.86
C THR A 333 -3.25 -14.43 12.90
N LYS A 334 -2.30 -15.29 13.28
CA LYS A 334 -1.09 -15.58 12.51
C LYS A 334 -0.95 -17.05 12.13
N GLY A 335 -0.45 -17.26 10.91
CA GLY A 335 -0.02 -18.54 10.37
C GLY A 335 -1.17 -19.51 10.13
N LEU A 336 -0.85 -20.66 9.52
CA LEU A 336 -1.82 -21.71 9.21
C LEU A 336 -2.46 -22.37 10.44
N LYS A 337 -1.77 -22.28 11.58
CA LYS A 337 -2.31 -22.77 12.89
C LYS A 337 -3.27 -21.78 13.54
N LYS A 338 -3.51 -20.61 12.92
CA LYS A 338 -4.42 -19.57 13.39
C LYS A 338 -4.17 -19.15 14.85
N VAL A 339 -2.91 -18.92 15.21
CA VAL A 339 -2.54 -18.46 16.56
C VAL A 339 -3.10 -17.05 16.76
N LYS A 340 -3.89 -16.86 17.82
CA LYS A 340 -4.54 -15.57 18.12
C LYS A 340 -3.84 -14.85 19.27
N SER A 341 -3.70 -13.55 19.13
CA SER A 341 -3.31 -12.63 20.20
C SER A 341 -4.20 -11.39 20.16
N THR A 342 -4.51 -10.84 21.34
CA THR A 342 -5.35 -9.64 21.44
C THR A 342 -4.56 -8.53 22.12
N THR A 343 -4.64 -7.32 21.56
CA THR A 343 -4.08 -6.09 22.12
C THR A 343 -5.16 -5.03 22.16
N SER A 344 -5.02 -4.07 23.07
CA SER A 344 -5.97 -2.99 23.22
C SER A 344 -5.35 -1.65 22.83
N ARG A 345 -6.19 -0.73 22.36
CA ARG A 345 -5.82 0.64 22.01
C ARG A 345 -6.83 1.61 22.61
N THR A 346 -6.33 2.74 23.10
CA THR A 346 -7.20 3.89 23.42
C THR A 346 -7.06 4.95 22.35
N ILE A 347 -8.15 5.66 22.05
CA ILE A 347 -8.19 6.66 20.99
C ILE A 347 -8.73 7.96 21.59
N ALA A 348 -8.00 9.05 21.41
CA ALA A 348 -8.41 10.38 21.83
C ALA A 348 -8.47 11.31 20.60
N TYR A 349 -9.43 12.25 20.64
CA TYR A 349 -9.66 13.19 19.57
C TYR A 349 -9.58 14.63 20.07
N ARG A 350 -8.89 15.48 19.33
CA ARG A 350 -8.98 16.93 19.42
C ARG A 350 -9.78 17.43 18.23
N LEU A 351 -10.87 18.14 18.50
CA LEU A 351 -11.71 18.69 17.45
C LEU A 351 -11.23 20.09 17.06
N PHE A 352 -11.52 20.48 15.83
CA PHE A 352 -11.39 21.89 15.45
C PHE A 352 -12.32 22.74 16.35
N PRO A 353 -11.86 23.92 16.77
CA PRO A 353 -12.73 24.85 17.50
C PRO A 353 -13.98 25.12 16.65
N GLU A 354 -15.16 24.96 17.24
CA GLU A 354 -16.40 25.37 16.60
C GLU A 354 -16.27 26.85 16.24
N GLY A 355 -16.31 27.17 14.95
CA GLY A 355 -16.31 28.55 14.50
C GLY A 355 -17.46 29.24 15.19
N LYS A 356 -17.17 30.22 16.07
CA LYS A 356 -18.20 31.15 16.55
C LYS A 356 -18.81 31.73 15.30
N GLY A 357 -20.02 31.25 14.94
CA GLY A 357 -20.75 31.77 13.80
C GLY A 357 -20.79 33.28 13.89
N LYS A 358 -20.22 33.93 12.87
CA LYS A 358 -20.44 35.34 12.63
C LYS A 358 -21.72 35.49 11.83
#